data_f128d21bd7bd4e687ceeed498c76beb7
#
_entry.id   f128d21bd7bd4e687ceeed498c76beb7
#
_cell.length_a   1.000
_cell.length_b   1.000
_cell.length_c   1.000
_cell.angle_alpha   90.00
_cell.angle_beta   90.00
_cell.angle_gamma   90.00
#
_symmetry.space_group_name_H-M   'P 1'
#
loop_
_entity.id
_entity.type
_entity.pdbx_description
1 polymer ?
#
loop_
_entity_poly.entity_id
_entity_poly.type
_entity_poly.pdbx_seq_one_letter_code
_entity_poly.pdbx_strand_id
1 'polypeptide(L)'
;MKDQEITYEVEVIDEKNRKKQLYIPAERPITLYLNNKELLTVMTLGMNTESLIIGYLRNQQLVSSLDDIESIQIDWDVSAAAIKLKSSASNFDRLTEKVTITSGCGQGTMFGNLTADIEKFKLDSGLKIKQSVLLTIIDEVRRFNSIYKQAGSVHGCSLFKGPKMLFYCEDVGRHNAVDAIAGKMWEHQLDGKDLVFYTTGRLTSEMVIKGAQMHIPILLSRSGVTQMGVEMARNVDMTLLGRCSGKHFYIFNGSQRLIFDRIG
;
A
#
# COMPACT_ATOMS: atom_id res chain seq x y z
N MET A 1 10.06 24.88 5.41
CA MET A 1 9.35 24.15 4.33
C MET A 1 7.96 24.78 4.22
N LYS A 2 7.55 25.23 3.04
CA LYS A 2 6.15 25.62 2.83
C LYS A 2 5.32 24.37 3.00
N ASP A 3 4.31 24.41 3.90
CA ASP A 3 3.30 23.36 3.98
C ASP A 3 2.67 23.22 2.59
N GLN A 4 2.89 22.06 1.97
CA GLN A 4 2.33 21.81 0.65
C GLN A 4 0.85 21.50 0.82
N GLU A 5 0.00 22.25 0.11
CA GLU A 5 -1.43 21.98 0.10
C GLU A 5 -1.68 20.59 -0.49
N ILE A 6 -2.41 19.76 0.26
CA ILE A 6 -2.72 18.36 -0.09
C ILE A 6 -4.00 18.29 -0.91
N THR A 7 -4.88 19.26 -0.73
CA THR A 7 -6.15 19.39 -1.48
C THR A 7 -6.32 20.80 -1.96
N TYR A 8 -6.96 20.95 -3.12
CA TYR A 8 -7.29 22.25 -3.73
C TYR A 8 -8.79 22.40 -3.85
N GLU A 9 -9.29 23.59 -3.49
CA GLU A 9 -10.68 23.95 -3.73
C GLU A 9 -10.86 24.41 -5.19
N VAL A 10 -11.87 23.84 -5.86
CA VAL A 10 -12.17 24.16 -7.26
C VAL A 10 -13.66 24.42 -7.45
N GLU A 11 -14.00 25.42 -8.28
CA GLU A 11 -15.39 25.63 -8.70
C GLU A 11 -15.74 24.62 -9.78
N VAL A 12 -16.86 23.91 -9.58
CA VAL A 12 -17.41 22.95 -10.54
C VAL A 12 -18.87 23.29 -10.87
N ILE A 13 -19.36 22.77 -11.98
CA ILE A 13 -20.76 22.91 -12.40
C ILE A 13 -21.40 21.51 -12.38
N ASP A 14 -22.53 21.36 -11.68
CA ASP A 14 -23.26 20.10 -11.63
C ASP A 14 -24.20 19.92 -12.85
N GLU A 15 -24.86 18.77 -12.95
CA GLU A 15 -25.77 18.39 -14.04
C GLU A 15 -27.02 19.28 -14.15
N LYS A 16 -27.25 20.15 -13.16
CA LYS A 16 -28.33 21.16 -13.14
C LYS A 16 -27.82 22.57 -13.38
N ASN A 17 -26.59 22.71 -13.91
CA ASN A 17 -25.91 23.97 -14.19
C ASN A 17 -25.75 24.85 -12.93
N ARG A 18 -25.54 24.24 -11.76
CA ARG A 18 -25.30 24.96 -10.49
C ARG A 18 -23.82 24.91 -10.15
N LYS A 19 -23.27 26.07 -9.81
CA LYS A 19 -21.90 26.20 -9.32
C LYS A 19 -21.77 25.64 -7.91
N LYS A 20 -20.71 24.88 -7.65
CA LYS A 20 -20.36 24.33 -6.35
C LYS A 20 -18.86 24.41 -6.12
N GLN A 21 -18.43 24.51 -4.87
CA GLN A 21 -17.04 24.35 -4.49
C GLN A 21 -16.80 22.91 -4.04
N LEU A 22 -15.80 22.26 -4.63
CA LEU A 22 -15.36 20.91 -4.24
C LEU A 22 -13.86 20.92 -4.00
N TYR A 23 -13.40 19.96 -3.18
CA TYR A 23 -11.98 19.71 -3.00
C TYR A 23 -11.52 18.59 -3.94
N ILE A 24 -10.35 18.76 -4.54
CA ILE A 24 -9.64 17.72 -5.30
C ILE A 24 -8.27 17.49 -4.67
N PRO A 25 -7.71 16.24 -4.70
CA PRO A 25 -6.40 15.97 -4.16
C PRO A 25 -5.29 16.57 -5.05
N ALA A 26 -4.17 16.91 -4.43
CA ALA A 26 -2.93 17.20 -5.14
C ALA A 26 -2.41 15.94 -5.84
N GLU A 27 -1.72 16.14 -6.97
CA GLU A 27 -0.97 15.08 -7.64
C GLU A 27 0.36 15.70 -8.09
N ARG A 28 1.48 15.14 -7.58
CA ARG A 28 2.81 15.72 -7.75
C ARG A 28 3.81 14.66 -8.17
N PRO A 29 4.68 14.95 -9.14
CA PRO A 29 5.79 14.07 -9.46
C PRO A 29 6.87 14.15 -8.37
N ILE A 30 7.52 13.04 -8.10
CA ILE A 30 8.79 12.98 -7.39
C ILE A 30 9.68 11.96 -8.06
N THR A 31 10.86 12.36 -8.50
CA THR A 31 11.84 11.48 -9.13
C THR A 31 12.80 10.93 -8.07
N LEU A 32 12.89 9.62 -8.00
CA LEU A 32 13.76 8.91 -7.06
C LEU A 32 15.11 8.64 -7.72
N TYR A 33 16.18 9.06 -7.06
CA TYR A 33 17.56 8.78 -7.45
C TYR A 33 18.20 7.87 -6.41
N LEU A 34 18.65 6.69 -6.82
CA LEU A 34 19.33 5.72 -5.98
C LEU A 34 20.82 5.70 -6.34
N ASN A 35 21.71 6.07 -5.39
CA ASN A 35 23.16 6.18 -5.62
C ASN A 35 23.50 6.96 -6.90
N ASN A 36 22.86 8.12 -7.10
CA ASN A 36 22.99 9.02 -8.26
C ASN A 36 22.45 8.49 -9.60
N LYS A 37 21.80 7.33 -9.62
CA LYS A 37 21.09 6.84 -10.81
C LYS A 37 19.58 7.09 -10.65
N GLU A 38 18.94 7.60 -11.69
CA GLU A 38 17.50 7.74 -11.74
C GLU A 38 16.84 6.36 -11.68
N LEU A 39 15.92 6.17 -10.75
CA LEU A 39 15.19 4.93 -10.55
C LEU A 39 13.82 4.99 -11.22
N LEU A 40 13.01 5.98 -10.86
CA LEU A 40 11.69 6.25 -11.47
C LEU A 40 11.14 7.59 -10.97
N THR A 41 10.11 8.08 -11.67
CA THR A 41 9.25 9.17 -11.17
C THR A 41 7.93 8.61 -10.69
N VAL A 42 7.53 9.00 -9.48
CA VAL A 42 6.28 8.59 -8.84
C VAL A 42 5.33 9.77 -8.78
N MET A 43 4.09 9.60 -9.25
CA MET A 43 3.01 10.55 -9.00
C MET A 43 2.41 10.26 -7.63
N THR A 44 2.46 11.21 -6.71
CA THR A 44 2.07 11.05 -5.30
C THR A 44 1.29 12.24 -4.79
N LEU A 45 0.53 12.03 -3.72
CA LEU A 45 -0.11 13.10 -2.95
C LEU A 45 0.92 13.99 -2.22
N GLY A 46 2.15 13.47 -2.01
CA GLY A 46 3.21 14.14 -1.28
C GLY A 46 3.16 13.93 0.25
N MET A 47 2.25 13.09 0.73
CA MET A 47 2.20 12.68 2.12
C MET A 47 3.05 11.43 2.37
N ASN A 48 3.62 11.32 3.58
CA ASN A 48 4.42 10.14 3.98
C ASN A 48 5.50 9.75 2.96
N THR A 49 6.10 10.72 2.27
CA THR A 49 7.01 10.49 1.13
C THR A 49 8.23 9.67 1.53
N GLU A 50 8.83 9.92 2.69
CA GLU A 50 9.96 9.13 3.19
C GLU A 50 9.56 7.67 3.42
N SER A 51 8.44 7.42 4.13
CA SER A 51 7.91 6.06 4.32
C SER A 51 7.55 5.39 2.99
N LEU A 52 7.01 6.15 2.01
CA LEU A 52 6.73 5.64 0.67
C LEU A 52 8.03 5.16 -0.01
N ILE A 53 9.10 5.96 0.04
CA ILE A 53 10.40 5.62 -0.54
C ILE A 53 10.97 4.36 0.13
N ILE A 54 11.03 4.32 1.47
CA ILE A 54 11.51 3.18 2.25
C ILE A 54 10.72 1.91 1.87
N GLY A 55 9.40 2.00 1.86
CA GLY A 55 8.53 0.87 1.53
C GLY A 55 8.63 0.43 0.08
N TYR A 56 8.81 1.35 -0.85
CA TYR A 56 9.10 1.05 -2.24
C TYR A 56 10.40 0.24 -2.35
N LEU A 57 11.50 0.71 -1.78
CA LEU A 57 12.79 0.01 -1.80
C LEU A 57 12.67 -1.40 -1.20
N ARG A 58 11.97 -1.54 -0.07
CA ARG A 58 11.67 -2.82 0.58
C ARG A 58 10.91 -3.76 -0.34
N ASN A 59 9.76 -3.31 -0.85
CA ASN A 59 8.85 -4.14 -1.64
C ASN A 59 9.40 -4.49 -3.02
N GLN A 60 10.35 -3.71 -3.54
CA GLN A 60 11.13 -4.04 -4.75
C GLN A 60 12.38 -4.87 -4.43
N GLN A 61 12.63 -5.21 -3.16
CA GLN A 61 13.82 -5.94 -2.70
C GLN A 61 15.15 -5.26 -3.08
N LEU A 62 15.14 -3.93 -3.23
CA LEU A 62 16.34 -3.14 -3.50
C LEU A 62 17.23 -3.00 -2.26
N VAL A 63 16.65 -3.19 -1.08
CA VAL A 63 17.31 -3.20 0.22
C VAL A 63 16.75 -4.36 1.06
N SER A 64 17.57 -4.91 1.96
CA SER A 64 17.22 -6.03 2.83
C SER A 64 16.78 -5.57 4.22
N SER A 65 17.23 -4.40 4.63
CA SER A 65 16.91 -3.79 5.91
C SER A 65 16.91 -2.26 5.83
N LEU A 66 16.32 -1.60 6.83
CA LEU A 66 16.39 -0.15 6.96
C LEU A 66 17.83 0.35 7.13
N ASP A 67 18.69 -0.48 7.75
CA ASP A 67 20.10 -0.18 7.96
C ASP A 67 20.92 -0.09 6.67
N ASP A 68 20.43 -0.62 5.56
CA ASP A 68 21.08 -0.51 4.25
C ASP A 68 21.01 0.92 3.69
N ILE A 69 20.06 1.73 4.17
CA ILE A 69 19.84 3.11 3.75
C ILE A 69 20.73 4.03 4.60
N GLU A 70 21.64 4.73 3.95
CA GLU A 70 22.52 5.72 4.62
C GLU A 70 21.77 7.05 4.81
N SER A 71 21.07 7.53 3.77
CA SER A 71 20.30 8.77 3.83
C SER A 71 19.19 8.82 2.78
N ILE A 72 18.13 9.57 3.09
CA ILE A 72 17.08 9.98 2.16
C ILE A 72 16.96 11.50 2.27
N GLN A 73 17.12 12.21 1.15
CA GLN A 73 16.94 13.65 1.04
C GLN A 73 15.85 13.95 0.05
N ILE A 74 14.79 14.61 0.49
CA ILE A 74 13.62 14.97 -0.33
C ILE A 74 13.64 16.48 -0.56
N ASP A 75 13.63 16.87 -1.82
CA ASP A 75 13.55 18.27 -2.23
C ASP A 75 12.36 18.45 -3.20
N TRP A 76 11.33 19.12 -2.71
CA TRP A 76 10.12 19.38 -3.46
C TRP A 76 10.25 20.57 -4.42
N ASP A 77 11.24 21.44 -4.26
CA ASP A 77 11.46 22.57 -5.17
C ASP A 77 11.94 22.07 -6.55
N VAL A 78 12.65 20.94 -6.56
CA VAL A 78 13.08 20.24 -7.78
C VAL A 78 12.34 18.92 -8.01
N SER A 79 11.37 18.58 -7.16
CA SER A 79 10.58 17.34 -7.25
C SER A 79 11.45 16.08 -7.32
N ALA A 80 12.46 16.00 -6.45
CA ALA A 80 13.43 14.91 -6.43
C ALA A 80 13.65 14.37 -5.02
N ALA A 81 13.99 13.09 -4.94
CA ALA A 81 14.48 12.44 -3.73
C ALA A 81 15.78 11.69 -4.03
N ALA A 82 16.84 12.06 -3.33
CA ALA A 82 18.14 11.39 -3.39
C ALA A 82 18.25 10.36 -2.27
N ILE A 83 18.44 9.11 -2.64
CA ILE A 83 18.60 7.97 -1.72
C ILE A 83 20.04 7.47 -1.84
N LYS A 84 20.74 7.42 -0.72
CA LYS A 84 22.08 6.85 -0.64
C LYS A 84 22.04 5.55 0.14
N LEU A 85 22.57 4.49 -0.45
CA LEU A 85 22.74 3.19 0.21
C LEU A 85 24.18 3.06 0.73
N LYS A 86 24.34 2.31 1.82
CA LYS A 86 25.66 1.88 2.29
C LYS A 86 26.34 1.00 1.24
N SER A 87 27.65 1.05 1.14
CA SER A 87 28.43 0.37 0.10
C SER A 87 28.28 -1.16 0.05
N SER A 88 27.80 -1.77 1.14
CA SER A 88 27.52 -3.22 1.24
C SER A 88 26.20 -3.65 0.60
N ALA A 89 25.30 -2.72 0.27
CA ALA A 89 23.92 -3.00 -0.17
C ALA A 89 23.72 -3.02 -1.70
N SER A 90 24.81 -2.97 -2.50
CA SER A 90 24.73 -2.74 -3.95
C SER A 90 24.44 -4.01 -4.79
N ASN A 91 23.18 -4.47 -4.79
CA ASN A 91 22.67 -5.42 -5.79
C ASN A 91 21.87 -4.73 -6.91
N PHE A 92 21.99 -3.41 -7.04
CA PHE A 92 21.15 -2.57 -7.90
C PHE A 92 21.18 -2.99 -9.38
N ASP A 93 22.38 -3.25 -9.94
CA ASP A 93 22.52 -3.55 -11.38
C ASP A 93 21.88 -4.89 -11.77
N ARG A 94 21.79 -5.86 -10.84
CA ARG A 94 21.14 -7.17 -11.09
C ARG A 94 19.61 -7.11 -11.02
N LEU A 95 19.05 -6.17 -10.25
CA LEU A 95 17.62 -6.08 -9.96
C LEU A 95 16.88 -5.19 -10.98
N THR A 96 17.59 -4.30 -11.68
CA THR A 96 17.00 -3.36 -12.65
C THR A 96 16.87 -3.89 -14.07
N GLU A 97 17.38 -5.09 -14.37
CA GLU A 97 17.41 -5.65 -15.75
C GLU A 97 16.04 -6.04 -16.32
N LYS A 98 15.01 -6.24 -15.51
CA LYS A 98 13.67 -6.64 -15.97
C LYS A 98 12.56 -5.83 -15.33
N VAL A 99 12.10 -4.81 -16.05
CA VAL A 99 10.90 -4.04 -15.68
C VAL A 99 9.66 -4.68 -16.30
N THR A 100 8.71 -5.11 -15.47
CA THR A 100 7.38 -5.54 -15.93
C THR A 100 6.39 -4.41 -15.64
N ILE A 101 5.75 -3.89 -16.70
CA ILE A 101 4.71 -2.87 -16.57
C ILE A 101 3.42 -3.56 -16.13
N THR A 102 2.92 -3.26 -14.93
CA THR A 102 1.64 -3.77 -14.43
C THR A 102 0.49 -2.84 -14.78
N SER A 103 -0.71 -3.41 -14.97
CA SER A 103 -1.92 -2.67 -15.31
C SER A 103 -2.37 -1.76 -14.17
N GLY A 104 -2.20 -0.46 -14.32
CA GLY A 104 -2.79 0.58 -13.48
C GLY A 104 -1.80 1.54 -12.86
N CYS A 105 -1.94 2.81 -13.21
CA CYS A 105 -1.20 3.97 -12.70
C CYS A 105 0.31 4.02 -12.98
N GLY A 106 0.74 3.54 -14.16
CA GLY A 106 2.02 3.95 -14.78
C GLY A 106 3.32 3.57 -14.08
N GLN A 107 3.28 2.91 -12.93
CA GLN A 107 4.49 2.45 -12.27
C GLN A 107 4.90 1.09 -12.80
N GLY A 108 5.95 1.07 -13.63
CA GLY A 108 6.67 -0.15 -13.94
C GLY A 108 7.26 -0.71 -12.66
N THR A 109 6.85 -1.91 -12.27
CA THR A 109 7.42 -2.59 -11.12
C THR A 109 8.27 -3.75 -11.60
N MET A 110 9.39 -3.99 -10.94
CA MET A 110 10.38 -5.01 -11.30
C MET A 110 9.88 -6.42 -10.94
N PHE A 111 8.71 -6.83 -11.47
CA PHE A 111 8.05 -8.06 -11.07
C PHE A 111 8.53 -9.35 -11.72
N GLY A 112 9.42 -9.30 -12.72
CA GLY A 112 9.82 -10.50 -13.47
C GLY A 112 10.34 -11.65 -12.60
N ASN A 113 10.99 -11.34 -11.49
CA ASN A 113 11.55 -12.33 -10.58
C ASN A 113 10.69 -12.58 -9.33
N LEU A 114 9.88 -11.60 -8.90
CA LEU A 114 9.09 -11.70 -7.66
C LEU A 114 7.93 -12.70 -7.76
N THR A 115 7.33 -12.85 -8.95
CA THR A 115 6.28 -13.86 -9.19
C THR A 115 6.84 -15.28 -9.21
N ALA A 116 8.05 -15.48 -9.72
CA ALA A 116 8.69 -16.80 -9.74
C ALA A 116 9.13 -17.25 -8.34
N ASP A 117 9.43 -16.30 -7.47
CA ASP A 117 9.95 -16.55 -6.11
C ASP A 117 8.89 -16.37 -5.00
N ILE A 118 7.61 -16.24 -5.35
CA ILE A 118 6.53 -15.96 -4.37
C ILE A 118 6.45 -17.02 -3.26
N GLU A 119 6.81 -18.26 -3.54
CA GLU A 119 6.80 -19.34 -2.57
C GLU A 119 7.76 -19.12 -1.39
N LYS A 120 8.81 -18.32 -1.59
CA LYS A 120 9.74 -17.92 -0.51
C LYS A 120 9.06 -17.08 0.57
N PHE A 121 7.93 -16.45 0.23
CA PHE A 121 7.13 -15.61 1.13
C PHE A 121 5.91 -16.35 1.70
N LYS A 122 5.94 -17.69 1.72
CA LYS A 122 4.84 -18.47 2.31
C LYS A 122 4.63 -18.05 3.76
N LEU A 123 3.39 -17.74 4.08
CA LEU A 123 3.01 -17.22 5.38
C LEU A 123 2.75 -18.39 6.35
N ASP A 124 3.61 -18.52 7.34
CA ASP A 124 3.39 -19.41 8.48
C ASP A 124 2.82 -18.60 9.65
N SER A 125 1.52 -18.34 9.58
CA SER A 125 0.83 -17.57 10.61
C SER A 125 -0.35 -18.35 11.17
N GLY A 126 -0.29 -18.61 12.46
CA GLY A 126 -1.39 -19.15 13.25
C GLY A 126 -2.51 -18.15 13.55
N LEU A 127 -2.45 -16.94 13.00
CA LEU A 127 -3.43 -15.88 13.28
C LEU A 127 -4.86 -16.36 12.97
N LYS A 128 -5.72 -16.28 13.97
CA LYS A 128 -7.17 -16.41 13.85
C LYS A 128 -7.82 -15.09 14.18
N ILE A 129 -8.84 -14.73 13.42
CA ILE A 129 -9.55 -13.46 13.62
C ILE A 129 -11.06 -13.68 13.70
N LYS A 130 -11.70 -13.04 14.67
CA LYS A 130 -13.14 -13.05 14.81
C LYS A 130 -13.80 -12.20 13.74
N GLN A 131 -14.94 -12.66 13.22
CA GLN A 131 -15.78 -11.88 12.31
C GLN A 131 -16.15 -10.52 12.89
N SER A 132 -16.45 -10.45 14.18
CA SER A 132 -16.75 -9.19 14.87
C SER A 132 -15.61 -8.19 14.81
N VAL A 133 -14.35 -8.64 14.90
CA VAL A 133 -13.17 -7.78 14.77
C VAL A 133 -13.03 -7.26 13.35
N LEU A 134 -13.24 -8.11 12.32
CA LEU A 134 -13.22 -7.67 10.92
C LEU A 134 -14.26 -6.59 10.65
N LEU A 135 -15.47 -6.75 11.17
CA LEU A 135 -16.53 -5.75 11.03
C LEU A 135 -16.18 -4.43 11.77
N THR A 136 -15.48 -4.52 12.91
CA THR A 136 -14.98 -3.33 13.61
C THR A 136 -13.91 -2.61 12.76
N ILE A 137 -12.98 -3.32 12.14
CA ILE A 137 -11.98 -2.75 11.23
C ILE A 137 -12.66 -2.00 10.07
N ILE A 138 -13.64 -2.62 9.42
CA ILE A 138 -14.37 -2.02 8.29
C ILE A 138 -15.10 -0.74 8.73
N ASP A 139 -15.71 -0.75 9.92
CA ASP A 139 -16.42 0.42 10.46
C ASP A 139 -15.46 1.54 10.89
N GLU A 140 -14.31 1.20 11.48
CA GLU A 140 -13.27 2.15 11.86
C GLU A 140 -12.74 2.92 10.66
N VAL A 141 -12.35 2.21 9.58
CA VAL A 141 -11.91 2.86 8.34
C VAL A 141 -13.02 3.72 7.72
N ARG A 142 -14.27 3.25 7.77
CA ARG A 142 -15.41 4.03 7.27
C ARG A 142 -15.61 5.35 8.01
N ARG A 143 -15.36 5.36 9.33
CA ARG A 143 -15.50 6.56 10.19
C ARG A 143 -14.30 7.47 10.13
N PHE A 144 -13.14 6.94 9.79
CA PHE A 144 -11.90 7.70 9.75
C PHE A 144 -12.06 8.95 8.87
N ASN A 145 -11.65 10.12 9.38
CA ASN A 145 -11.67 11.36 8.61
C ASN A 145 -10.45 11.38 7.70
N SER A 146 -10.67 11.37 6.40
CA SER A 146 -9.64 11.15 5.41
C SER A 146 -9.79 12.09 4.21
N ILE A 147 -8.71 12.25 3.44
CA ILE A 147 -8.71 12.99 2.17
C ILE A 147 -9.71 12.36 1.20
N TYR A 148 -9.83 11.02 1.20
CA TYR A 148 -10.84 10.33 0.40
C TYR A 148 -12.27 10.84 0.64
N LYS A 149 -12.61 11.15 1.89
CA LYS A 149 -13.94 11.72 2.21
C LYS A 149 -14.09 13.16 1.80
N GLN A 150 -13.02 13.94 1.87
CA GLN A 150 -13.02 15.35 1.54
C GLN A 150 -12.99 15.57 0.03
N ALA A 151 -12.09 14.88 -0.68
CA ALA A 151 -11.73 15.17 -2.06
C ALA A 151 -11.96 13.98 -3.02
N GLY A 152 -12.19 12.75 -2.52
CA GLY A 152 -12.21 11.56 -3.37
C GLY A 152 -10.86 11.29 -4.02
N SER A 153 -10.85 10.52 -5.12
CA SER A 153 -9.72 10.32 -6.06
C SER A 153 -8.38 9.91 -5.44
N VAL A 154 -8.39 9.34 -4.24
CA VAL A 154 -7.22 8.75 -3.58
C VAL A 154 -7.51 7.32 -3.12
N HIS A 155 -6.46 6.57 -2.84
CA HIS A 155 -6.53 5.26 -2.24
C HIS A 155 -6.00 5.31 -0.80
N GLY A 156 -6.78 4.73 0.13
CA GLY A 156 -6.38 4.57 1.52
C GLY A 156 -5.92 3.15 1.81
N CYS A 157 -4.84 3.02 2.56
CA CYS A 157 -4.35 1.78 3.14
C CYS A 157 -4.21 1.94 4.65
N SER A 158 -4.55 0.92 5.41
CA SER A 158 -4.42 0.93 6.87
C SER A 158 -3.93 -0.41 7.40
N LEU A 159 -3.23 -0.35 8.52
CA LEU A 159 -2.67 -1.49 9.23
C LEU A 159 -3.31 -1.58 10.61
N PHE A 160 -3.71 -2.79 11.00
CA PHE A 160 -4.40 -3.06 12.25
C PHE A 160 -3.72 -4.16 13.05
N LYS A 161 -3.75 -4.00 14.38
CA LYS A 161 -3.50 -5.08 15.34
C LYS A 161 -4.80 -5.37 16.11
N GLY A 162 -5.43 -6.52 15.81
CA GLY A 162 -6.81 -6.74 16.24
C GLY A 162 -7.72 -5.63 15.71
N PRO A 163 -8.57 -4.99 16.54
CA PRO A 163 -9.44 -3.89 16.11
C PRO A 163 -8.73 -2.52 16.07
N LYS A 164 -7.50 -2.41 16.62
CA LYS A 164 -6.79 -1.14 16.74
C LYS A 164 -6.08 -0.78 15.44
N MET A 165 -6.41 0.37 14.85
CA MET A 165 -5.66 0.96 13.74
C MET A 165 -4.29 1.43 14.25
N LEU A 166 -3.22 0.99 13.58
CA LEU A 166 -1.84 1.42 13.85
C LEU A 166 -1.45 2.58 12.93
N PHE A 167 -1.71 2.42 11.63
CA PHE A 167 -1.42 3.42 10.61
C PHE A 167 -2.55 3.53 9.61
N TYR A 168 -2.65 4.73 9.02
CA TYR A 168 -3.47 5.00 7.85
C TYR A 168 -2.66 5.90 6.90
N CYS A 169 -2.54 5.48 5.64
CA CYS A 169 -1.85 6.23 4.59
C CYS A 169 -2.76 6.37 3.38
N GLU A 170 -2.81 7.57 2.82
CA GLU A 170 -3.52 7.85 1.58
C GLU A 170 -2.55 8.35 0.50
N ASP A 171 -2.83 7.96 -0.73
CA ASP A 171 -2.12 8.46 -1.91
C ASP A 171 -3.02 8.37 -3.15
N VAL A 172 -2.71 9.14 -4.21
CA VAL A 172 -3.37 9.04 -5.52
C VAL A 172 -3.19 7.66 -6.15
N GLY A 173 -2.07 6.99 -5.85
CA GLY A 173 -1.75 5.63 -6.28
C GLY A 173 -1.94 4.60 -5.15
N ARG A 174 -2.71 3.51 -5.39
CA ARG A 174 -2.85 2.42 -4.40
C ARG A 174 -1.51 1.77 -4.04
N HIS A 175 -0.56 1.71 -4.99
CA HIS A 175 0.77 1.16 -4.78
C HIS A 175 1.61 2.04 -3.86
N ASN A 176 1.48 3.36 -3.98
CA ASN A 176 2.14 4.31 -3.09
C ASN A 176 1.60 4.17 -1.65
N ALA A 177 0.28 4.08 -1.50
CA ALA A 177 -0.33 3.95 -0.19
C ALA A 177 0.11 2.66 0.54
N VAL A 178 0.25 1.52 -0.17
CA VAL A 178 0.76 0.28 0.44
C VAL A 178 2.25 0.38 0.73
N ASP A 179 3.04 1.02 -0.15
CA ASP A 179 4.47 1.21 0.10
C ASP A 179 4.68 2.13 1.31
N ALA A 180 3.91 3.20 1.46
CA ALA A 180 3.95 4.03 2.67
C ALA A 180 3.66 3.22 3.96
N ILE A 181 2.70 2.28 3.93
CA ILE A 181 2.47 1.36 5.07
C ILE A 181 3.68 0.45 5.30
N ALA A 182 4.27 -0.11 4.23
CA ALA A 182 5.44 -0.99 4.34
C ALA A 182 6.65 -0.25 4.93
N GLY A 183 6.87 1.01 4.54
CA GLY A 183 7.90 1.87 5.14
C GLY A 183 7.65 2.12 6.62
N LYS A 184 6.43 2.51 6.99
CA LYS A 184 6.05 2.69 8.41
C LYS A 184 6.25 1.42 9.24
N MET A 185 6.00 0.24 8.68
CA MET A 185 6.27 -1.01 9.38
C MET A 185 7.76 -1.16 9.70
N TRP A 186 8.66 -0.82 8.79
CA TRP A 186 10.09 -0.87 9.03
C TRP A 186 10.56 0.22 10.01
N GLU A 187 10.12 1.45 9.84
CA GLU A 187 10.42 2.57 10.75
C GLU A 187 10.05 2.23 12.21
N HIS A 188 8.95 1.49 12.40
CA HIS A 188 8.44 1.09 13.71
C HIS A 188 8.79 -0.37 14.10
N GLN A 189 9.66 -1.05 13.33
CA GLN A 189 10.13 -2.42 13.59
C GLN A 189 8.97 -3.43 13.79
N LEU A 190 7.91 -3.32 12.98
CA LEU A 190 6.74 -4.19 13.07
C LEU A 190 6.90 -5.42 12.18
N ASP A 191 6.66 -6.60 12.76
CA ASP A 191 6.41 -7.84 12.02
C ASP A 191 4.92 -7.94 11.68
N GLY A 192 4.61 -8.36 10.45
CA GLY A 192 3.23 -8.44 9.94
C GLY A 192 2.43 -9.65 10.41
N LYS A 193 3.04 -10.65 11.07
CA LYS A 193 2.44 -11.98 11.35
C LYS A 193 1.10 -11.97 12.08
N ASP A 194 0.86 -10.98 12.93
CA ASP A 194 -0.37 -10.78 13.71
C ASP A 194 -1.14 -9.50 13.30
N LEU A 195 -0.84 -9.00 12.11
CA LEU A 195 -1.47 -7.79 11.61
C LEU A 195 -2.48 -8.11 10.51
N VAL A 196 -3.38 -7.14 10.33
CA VAL A 196 -4.40 -7.13 9.28
C VAL A 196 -4.22 -5.87 8.46
N PHE A 197 -4.21 -6.01 7.14
CA PHE A 197 -4.10 -4.90 6.21
C PHE A 197 -5.44 -4.64 5.53
N TYR A 198 -5.83 -3.38 5.44
CA TYR A 198 -7.01 -2.95 4.71
C TYR A 198 -6.62 -1.96 3.60
N THR A 199 -7.28 -2.07 2.45
CA THR A 199 -7.14 -1.11 1.35
C THR A 199 -8.48 -0.76 0.70
N THR A 200 -8.61 0.47 0.19
CA THR A 200 -9.73 0.86 -0.67
C THR A 200 -9.55 0.35 -2.11
N GLY A 201 -8.32 0.02 -2.50
CA GLY A 201 -7.95 -0.47 -3.83
C GLY A 201 -8.25 -1.94 -4.04
N ARG A 202 -8.14 -2.41 -5.30
CA ARG A 202 -8.27 -3.83 -5.66
C ARG A 202 -7.11 -4.64 -5.09
N LEU A 203 -7.37 -5.91 -4.72
CA LEU A 203 -6.34 -6.91 -4.40
C LEU A 203 -5.93 -7.62 -5.70
N THR A 204 -4.87 -7.12 -6.32
CA THR A 204 -4.21 -7.72 -7.48
C THR A 204 -3.07 -8.64 -7.02
N SER A 205 -2.47 -9.40 -7.94
CA SER A 205 -1.26 -10.18 -7.65
C SER A 205 -0.17 -9.37 -6.96
N GLU A 206 0.07 -8.15 -7.44
CA GLU A 206 1.04 -7.22 -6.87
C GLU A 206 0.74 -6.86 -5.41
N MET A 207 -0.52 -6.55 -5.10
CA MET A 207 -0.92 -6.24 -3.72
C MET A 207 -0.74 -7.45 -2.79
N VAL A 208 -0.98 -8.67 -3.31
CA VAL A 208 -0.76 -9.92 -2.55
C VAL A 208 0.74 -10.14 -2.33
N ILE A 209 1.58 -9.94 -3.36
CA ILE A 209 3.04 -10.05 -3.24
C ILE A 209 3.56 -9.08 -2.16
N LYS A 210 3.18 -7.80 -2.23
CA LYS A 210 3.56 -6.81 -1.22
C LYS A 210 3.07 -7.20 0.19
N GLY A 211 1.85 -7.70 0.31
CA GLY A 211 1.32 -8.23 1.58
C GLY A 211 2.15 -9.38 2.13
N ALA A 212 2.57 -10.32 1.27
CA ALA A 212 3.40 -11.46 1.64
C ALA A 212 4.81 -11.01 2.08
N GLN A 213 5.43 -10.06 1.37
CA GLN A 213 6.72 -9.45 1.75
C GLN A 213 6.65 -8.70 3.08
N MET A 214 5.49 -8.14 3.43
CA MET A 214 5.23 -7.53 4.74
C MET A 214 4.89 -8.57 5.82
N HIS A 215 4.84 -9.88 5.48
CA HIS A 215 4.42 -11.01 6.34
C HIS A 215 2.97 -10.89 6.85
N ILE A 216 2.10 -10.20 6.14
CA ILE A 216 0.71 -9.95 6.58
C ILE A 216 -0.21 -11.09 6.10
N PRO A 217 -0.82 -11.87 7.02
CA PRO A 217 -1.60 -13.04 6.64
C PRO A 217 -3.03 -12.74 6.18
N ILE A 218 -3.55 -11.55 6.45
CA ILE A 218 -4.95 -11.19 6.16
C ILE A 218 -5.02 -9.84 5.47
N LEU A 219 -5.53 -9.82 4.24
CA LEU A 219 -5.79 -8.59 3.47
C LEU A 219 -7.29 -8.39 3.28
N LEU A 220 -7.75 -7.18 3.57
CA LEU A 220 -9.12 -6.71 3.32
C LEU A 220 -9.13 -5.65 2.23
N SER A 221 -10.14 -5.70 1.37
CA SER A 221 -10.37 -4.67 0.36
C SER A 221 -11.81 -4.20 0.33
N ARG A 222 -12.02 -2.89 0.28
CA ARG A 222 -13.32 -2.30 -0.06
C ARG A 222 -13.74 -2.65 -1.50
N SER A 223 -12.78 -2.78 -2.39
CA SER A 223 -12.96 -3.15 -3.79
C SER A 223 -12.97 -4.69 -3.97
N GLY A 224 -12.72 -5.15 -5.18
CA GLY A 224 -12.68 -6.57 -5.53
C GLY A 224 -11.28 -7.16 -5.51
N VAL A 225 -11.22 -8.44 -5.89
CA VAL A 225 -10.02 -9.24 -6.01
C VAL A 225 -9.88 -9.70 -7.46
N THR A 226 -8.67 -9.79 -8.00
CA THR A 226 -8.44 -10.34 -9.34
C THR A 226 -8.17 -11.84 -9.28
N GLN A 227 -8.37 -12.56 -10.40
CA GLN A 227 -8.06 -14.00 -10.50
C GLN A 227 -6.63 -14.28 -10.05
N MET A 228 -5.63 -13.60 -10.64
CA MET A 228 -4.22 -13.79 -10.30
C MET A 228 -3.93 -13.43 -8.82
N GLY A 229 -4.64 -12.46 -8.25
CA GLY A 229 -4.55 -12.16 -6.82
C GLY A 229 -4.99 -13.33 -5.94
N VAL A 230 -6.07 -14.03 -6.32
CA VAL A 230 -6.53 -15.23 -5.58
C VAL A 230 -5.54 -16.37 -5.73
N GLU A 231 -5.00 -16.61 -6.93
CA GLU A 231 -4.01 -17.65 -7.17
C GLU A 231 -2.73 -17.43 -6.36
N MET A 232 -2.20 -16.21 -6.37
CA MET A 232 -1.04 -15.85 -5.55
C MET A 232 -1.30 -16.01 -4.06
N ALA A 233 -2.48 -15.62 -3.59
CA ALA A 233 -2.85 -15.76 -2.18
C ALA A 233 -2.93 -17.23 -1.73
N ARG A 234 -3.35 -18.14 -2.60
CA ARG A 234 -3.32 -19.60 -2.33
C ARG A 234 -1.89 -20.09 -2.18
N ASN A 235 -0.98 -19.66 -3.06
CA ASN A 235 0.42 -20.09 -3.05
C ASN A 235 1.14 -19.68 -1.75
N VAL A 236 0.83 -18.49 -1.21
CA VAL A 236 1.46 -17.98 0.02
C VAL A 236 0.63 -18.20 1.29
N ASP A 237 -0.49 -18.91 1.21
CA ASP A 237 -1.43 -19.14 2.32
C ASP A 237 -1.94 -17.83 2.97
N MET A 238 -2.38 -16.87 2.14
CA MET A 238 -2.91 -15.59 2.57
C MET A 238 -4.44 -15.58 2.56
N THR A 239 -5.04 -14.99 3.58
CA THR A 239 -6.49 -14.76 3.61
C THR A 239 -6.83 -13.48 2.86
N LEU A 240 -7.74 -13.59 1.87
CA LEU A 240 -8.25 -12.46 1.11
C LEU A 240 -9.74 -12.24 1.35
N LEU A 241 -10.08 -11.03 1.79
CA LEU A 241 -11.44 -10.54 1.88
C LEU A 241 -11.63 -9.37 0.93
N GLY A 242 -12.69 -9.42 0.14
CA GLY A 242 -13.02 -8.33 -0.81
C GLY A 242 -14.46 -7.86 -0.66
N ARG A 243 -14.76 -6.71 -1.30
CA ARG A 243 -16.04 -6.02 -1.23
C ARG A 243 -16.48 -5.74 0.21
N CYS A 244 -15.51 -5.40 1.06
CA CYS A 244 -15.73 -5.08 2.46
C CYS A 244 -16.46 -3.73 2.58
N SER A 245 -17.73 -3.74 2.96
CA SER A 245 -18.55 -2.54 3.07
C SER A 245 -19.66 -2.72 4.10
N GLY A 246 -19.79 -1.79 5.04
CA GLY A 246 -20.78 -1.88 6.11
C GLY A 246 -20.58 -3.13 6.95
N LYS A 247 -21.58 -4.03 6.98
CA LYS A 247 -21.52 -5.30 7.71
C LYS A 247 -21.25 -6.50 6.79
N HIS A 248 -20.71 -6.27 5.60
CA HIS A 248 -20.60 -7.26 4.55
C HIS A 248 -19.17 -7.40 4.03
N PHE A 249 -18.77 -8.63 3.71
CA PHE A 249 -17.54 -8.98 3.00
C PHE A 249 -17.66 -10.35 2.33
N TYR A 250 -16.81 -10.63 1.34
CA TYR A 250 -16.65 -11.97 0.78
C TYR A 250 -15.24 -12.48 1.08
N ILE A 251 -15.15 -13.78 1.36
CA ILE A 251 -13.88 -14.48 1.56
C ILE A 251 -13.51 -15.15 0.24
N PHE A 252 -12.43 -14.72 -0.38
CA PHE A 252 -11.93 -15.27 -1.65
C PHE A 252 -10.90 -16.39 -1.43
N ASN A 253 -10.19 -16.37 -0.31
CA ASN A 253 -9.24 -17.38 0.12
C ASN A 253 -9.04 -17.33 1.64
N GLY A 254 -8.62 -18.46 2.24
CA GLY A 254 -8.13 -18.50 3.61
C GLY A 254 -9.21 -18.42 4.69
N SER A 255 -10.42 -18.99 4.45
CA SER A 255 -11.53 -18.99 5.42
C SER A 255 -11.19 -19.68 6.76
N GLN A 256 -10.19 -20.56 6.78
CA GLN A 256 -9.72 -21.28 7.98
C GLN A 256 -9.17 -20.33 9.07
N ARG A 257 -8.82 -19.08 8.74
CA ARG A 257 -8.40 -18.07 9.71
C ARG A 257 -9.55 -17.30 10.35
N LEU A 258 -10.78 -17.48 9.86
CA LEU A 258 -11.93 -16.76 10.38
C LEU A 258 -12.65 -17.56 11.46
N ILE A 259 -13.03 -16.88 12.55
CA ILE A 259 -13.92 -17.39 13.59
C ILE A 259 -15.24 -16.63 13.45
N PHE A 260 -16.30 -17.32 13.02
CA PHE A 260 -17.63 -16.76 12.91
C PHE A 260 -18.28 -16.72 14.30
N ASP A 261 -18.22 -15.56 14.94
CA ASP A 261 -18.71 -15.31 16.32
C ASP A 261 -20.00 -14.48 16.34
N ARG A 262 -20.57 -14.17 15.17
CA ARG A 262 -21.90 -13.56 15.02
C ARG A 262 -22.74 -14.49 14.15
N ILE A 263 -23.53 -15.31 14.80
CA ILE A 263 -24.64 -16.02 14.15
C ILE A 263 -25.77 -14.99 14.10
N GLY A 264 -26.11 -14.53 12.87
CA GLY A 264 -27.07 -13.47 12.58
C GLY A 264 -28.50 -13.82 12.96
#